data_294967dfffb2069872d557d6ee044074
#
_entry.id   294967dfffb2069872d557d6ee044074
#
_cell.length_a   1.000
_cell.length_b   1.000
_cell.length_c   1.000
_cell.angle_alpha   90.00
_cell.angle_beta   90.00
_cell.angle_gamma   90.00
#
_symmetry.space_group_name_H-M   'P 1'
#
loop_
_entity.id
_entity.type
_entity.pdbx_description
1 polymer ?
#
loop_
_entity_poly.entity_id
_entity_poly.type
_entity_poly.pdbx_seq_one_letter_code
_entity_poly.pdbx_strand_id
1 'polypeptide(L)'
;MSQIEKLQIQGIRSFGPRDEEKSRIDFVSNGESMPLTLILGQNGCGKTTIIECLRYITTGDCPPGSHGGRSFVHDPKMARESKVIGHVKLQFKGLDGRFYIISRTIEAAQKIKTLTIKTLDAVITRRGMNGEPNSSISGKCSDINAQMSIHLGVSKAILNYVIFCHQEDSNWPLDEGSKVKDKFDEIFASAKYKDCLKKIKDVRSKHMEQHRIESSELKYLVEDKELVNEKRAEKARKENAKEVMENDLAELESKMKPIENELRDIRKIKENFVDIEKDITSAEKKKLRTLSTRVNSP
;
A
#
# COMPACT_ATOMS: atom_id res chain seq x y z
N MET A 1 -0.34 10.74 40.42
CA MET A 1 -1.58 10.86 39.66
C MET A 1 -1.63 12.25 39.03
N SER A 2 -2.15 12.36 37.81
CA SER A 2 -2.39 13.67 37.22
C SER A 2 -3.59 14.35 37.86
N GLN A 3 -3.56 15.67 37.97
CA GLN A 3 -4.58 16.44 38.68
C GLN A 3 -4.90 17.76 37.94
N ILE A 4 -6.19 18.01 37.72
CA ILE A 4 -6.68 19.24 37.12
C ILE A 4 -6.70 20.31 38.23
N GLU A 5 -6.16 21.52 37.95
CA GLU A 5 -6.10 22.58 38.92
C GLU A 5 -7.00 23.76 38.56
N LYS A 6 -6.86 24.28 37.34
CA LYS A 6 -7.57 25.49 36.91
C LYS A 6 -8.02 25.37 35.47
N LEU A 7 -9.27 25.76 35.20
CA LEU A 7 -9.83 25.89 33.86
C LEU A 7 -10.25 27.31 33.62
N GLN A 8 -9.90 27.82 32.45
CA GLN A 8 -10.31 29.16 32.01
C GLN A 8 -11.02 29.03 30.66
N ILE A 9 -12.18 29.65 30.51
CA ILE A 9 -13.04 29.61 29.36
C ILE A 9 -13.38 31.02 28.90
N GLN A 10 -13.32 31.27 27.60
CA GLN A 10 -13.69 32.53 26.96
C GLN A 10 -14.17 32.26 25.53
N GLY A 11 -15.20 32.93 25.07
CA GLY A 11 -15.72 32.80 23.71
C GLY A 11 -16.30 31.43 23.35
N ILE A 12 -16.78 30.67 24.34
CA ILE A 12 -17.37 29.32 24.18
C ILE A 12 -18.81 29.36 24.67
N ARG A 13 -19.74 28.95 23.79
CA ARG A 13 -21.20 28.92 24.07
C ARG A 13 -21.70 30.15 24.79
N SER A 14 -22.18 30.03 26.04
CA SER A 14 -22.66 31.15 26.87
C SER A 14 -21.55 32.03 27.50
N PHE A 15 -20.31 31.52 27.46
CA PHE A 15 -19.18 32.34 27.91
C PHE A 15 -18.77 33.31 26.80
N GLY A 16 -18.95 34.60 27.03
CA GLY A 16 -18.73 35.63 26.01
C GLY A 16 -17.28 35.78 25.58
N PRO A 17 -17.02 36.46 24.46
CA PRO A 17 -15.71 36.60 23.88
C PRO A 17 -14.86 37.71 24.57
N ARG A 18 -15.48 38.61 25.32
CA ARG A 18 -14.80 39.77 25.95
C ARG A 18 -13.98 39.31 27.14
N ASP A 19 -12.90 40.04 27.46
CA ASP A 19 -12.03 39.71 28.60
C ASP A 19 -12.75 39.79 29.93
N GLU A 20 -13.75 40.65 30.07
CA GLU A 20 -14.62 40.81 31.24
C GLU A 20 -15.55 39.57 31.44
N GLU A 21 -15.86 38.85 30.36
CA GLU A 21 -16.72 37.66 30.35
C GLU A 21 -15.95 36.38 30.54
N LYS A 22 -14.66 36.47 30.79
CA LYS A 22 -13.74 35.35 30.99
C LYS A 22 -14.02 34.66 32.31
N SER A 23 -14.35 33.41 32.26
CA SER A 23 -14.62 32.59 33.44
C SER A 23 -13.42 31.74 33.80
N ARG A 24 -13.11 31.75 35.10
CA ARG A 24 -12.06 30.90 35.68
C ARG A 24 -12.66 30.02 36.76
N ILE A 25 -12.30 28.74 36.70
CA ILE A 25 -12.73 27.70 37.64
C ILE A 25 -11.48 27.10 38.27
N ASP A 26 -11.41 27.18 39.60
CA ASP A 26 -10.33 26.57 40.38
C ASP A 26 -10.84 25.26 41.01
N PHE A 27 -10.15 24.18 40.76
CA PHE A 27 -10.46 22.80 41.28
C PHE A 27 -9.58 22.46 42.50
N VAL A 28 -8.76 23.40 42.94
CA VAL A 28 -7.85 23.25 44.08
C VAL A 28 -8.15 24.37 45.07
N SER A 29 -8.32 24.03 46.33
CA SER A 29 -8.48 25.02 47.40
C SER A 29 -7.27 24.98 48.32
N ASN A 30 -6.71 26.17 48.62
CA ASN A 30 -5.54 26.33 49.50
C ASN A 30 -4.31 25.48 49.18
N GLY A 31 -4.15 25.11 47.88
CA GLY A 31 -3.05 24.25 47.44
C GLY A 31 -3.29 22.74 47.62
N GLU A 32 -4.39 22.35 48.20
CA GLU A 32 -4.78 20.94 48.37
C GLU A 32 -5.77 20.48 47.29
N SER A 33 -5.62 19.25 46.88
CA SER A 33 -6.52 18.59 45.91
C SER A 33 -7.89 18.38 46.55
N MET A 34 -8.92 18.83 45.85
CA MET A 34 -10.31 18.52 46.22
C MET A 34 -10.69 17.16 45.63
N PRO A 35 -10.95 16.13 46.49
CA PRO A 35 -11.26 14.78 45.99
C PRO A 35 -12.61 14.75 45.28
N LEU A 36 -13.51 15.67 45.59
CA LEU A 36 -14.82 15.80 44.97
C LEU A 36 -15.14 17.26 44.71
N THR A 37 -15.50 17.59 43.50
CA THR A 37 -15.95 18.96 43.11
C THR A 37 -17.38 18.86 42.59
N LEU A 38 -18.30 19.55 43.22
CA LEU A 38 -19.71 19.60 42.84
C LEU A 38 -19.99 20.94 42.10
N ILE A 39 -20.48 20.85 40.86
CA ILE A 39 -20.85 22.03 40.04
C ILE A 39 -22.37 22.17 40.05
N LEU A 40 -22.88 23.15 40.75
CA LEU A 40 -24.30 23.48 40.87
C LEU A 40 -24.67 24.68 40.01
N GLY A 41 -25.88 24.69 39.46
CA GLY A 41 -26.41 25.82 38.71
C GLY A 41 -27.70 25.42 37.97
N GLN A 42 -28.46 26.44 37.56
CA GLN A 42 -29.68 26.28 36.80
C GLN A 42 -29.40 25.73 35.37
N ASN A 43 -30.42 25.29 34.66
CA ASN A 43 -30.27 24.86 33.28
C ASN A 43 -29.86 26.03 32.40
N GLY A 44 -28.93 25.81 31.48
CA GLY A 44 -28.37 26.87 30.64
C GLY A 44 -27.16 27.60 31.24
N CYS A 45 -26.82 27.45 32.52
CA CYS A 45 -25.67 28.13 33.16
C CYS A 45 -24.28 27.60 32.79
N GLY A 46 -24.17 26.73 31.77
CA GLY A 46 -22.88 26.29 31.26
C GLY A 46 -22.23 25.11 31.98
N LYS A 47 -22.97 24.34 32.85
CA LYS A 47 -22.42 23.18 33.53
C LYS A 47 -21.84 22.13 32.57
N THR A 48 -22.60 21.75 31.54
CA THR A 48 -22.17 20.84 30.50
C THR A 48 -20.99 21.42 29.69
N THR A 49 -20.98 22.73 29.46
CA THR A 49 -19.91 23.40 28.71
C THR A 49 -18.57 23.29 29.42
N ILE A 50 -18.54 23.21 30.76
CA ILE A 50 -17.30 22.99 31.53
C ILE A 50 -16.70 21.61 31.18
N ILE A 51 -17.50 20.58 31.21
CA ILE A 51 -17.06 19.21 30.86
C ILE A 51 -16.62 19.14 29.38
N GLU A 52 -17.36 19.77 28.50
CA GLU A 52 -17.02 19.86 27.07
C GLU A 52 -15.70 20.62 26.84
N CYS A 53 -15.46 21.70 27.59
CA CYS A 53 -14.18 22.41 27.54
C CYS A 53 -13.02 21.56 28.05
N LEU A 54 -13.21 20.78 29.13
CA LEU A 54 -12.23 19.81 29.61
C LEU A 54 -11.92 18.76 28.59
N ARG A 55 -12.93 18.21 27.92
CA ARG A 55 -12.77 17.25 26.81
C ARG A 55 -12.02 17.90 25.66
N TYR A 56 -12.47 19.06 25.18
CA TYR A 56 -11.85 19.77 24.06
C TYR A 56 -10.38 20.11 24.32
N ILE A 57 -10.06 20.65 25.50
CA ILE A 57 -8.70 21.08 25.82
C ILE A 57 -7.74 19.89 25.90
N THR A 58 -8.20 18.74 26.41
CA THR A 58 -7.37 17.54 26.59
C THR A 58 -7.25 16.69 25.32
N THR A 59 -8.30 16.57 24.53
CA THR A 59 -8.35 15.65 23.38
C THR A 59 -8.25 16.36 22.02
N GLY A 60 -8.59 17.65 21.97
CA GLY A 60 -8.69 18.43 20.73
C GLY A 60 -9.99 18.21 19.95
N ASP A 61 -10.89 17.33 20.45
CA ASP A 61 -12.14 17.03 19.78
C ASP A 61 -13.25 17.99 20.25
N CYS A 62 -13.97 18.59 19.31
CA CYS A 62 -15.17 19.34 19.62
C CYS A 62 -16.26 18.41 20.20
N PRO A 63 -17.17 18.94 21.03
CA PRO A 63 -18.26 18.14 21.57
C PRO A 63 -19.10 17.45 20.49
N PRO A 64 -19.66 16.25 20.76
CA PRO A 64 -20.60 15.60 19.86
C PRO A 64 -21.79 16.51 19.61
N GLY A 65 -22.38 16.41 18.40
CA GLY A 65 -23.49 17.27 17.99
C GLY A 65 -23.14 18.74 17.74
N SER A 66 -21.88 19.15 17.91
CA SER A 66 -21.45 20.54 17.68
C SER A 66 -21.24 20.92 16.21
N HIS A 67 -21.53 20.01 15.26
CA HIS A 67 -21.33 20.22 13.82
C HIS A 67 -19.93 20.75 13.46
N GLY A 68 -18.90 20.13 14.00
CA GLY A 68 -17.52 20.54 13.80
C GLY A 68 -17.13 21.82 14.57
N GLY A 69 -17.77 22.04 15.72
CA GLY A 69 -17.48 23.19 16.60
C GLY A 69 -18.38 24.41 16.39
N ARG A 70 -19.33 24.35 15.42
CA ARG A 70 -20.20 25.51 15.11
C ARG A 70 -21.08 25.94 16.29
N SER A 71 -21.62 24.98 17.03
CA SER A 71 -22.42 25.26 18.22
C SER A 71 -21.58 25.27 19.52
N PHE A 72 -20.27 25.06 19.44
CA PHE A 72 -19.38 25.06 20.57
C PHE A 72 -18.78 26.47 20.80
N VAL A 73 -18.37 27.17 19.74
CA VAL A 73 -17.89 28.56 19.84
C VAL A 73 -19.08 29.47 20.04
N HIS A 74 -18.88 30.58 20.78
CA HIS A 74 -19.91 31.63 20.98
C HIS A 74 -20.33 32.16 19.60
N ASP A 75 -21.66 32.33 19.40
CA ASP A 75 -22.19 32.79 18.11
C ASP A 75 -21.76 34.22 17.79
N PRO A 76 -21.04 34.47 16.69
CA PRO A 76 -20.66 35.83 16.26
C PRO A 76 -21.84 36.76 16.10
N LYS A 77 -23.02 36.27 15.77
CA LYS A 77 -24.24 37.08 15.66
C LYS A 77 -24.70 37.62 17.02
N MET A 78 -24.56 36.81 18.07
CA MET A 78 -24.89 37.22 19.44
C MET A 78 -23.86 38.23 19.98
N ALA A 79 -22.60 38.02 19.63
CA ALA A 79 -21.52 38.96 19.96
C ALA A 79 -21.60 40.29 19.16
N ARG A 80 -22.39 40.32 18.06
CA ARG A 80 -22.42 41.42 17.08
C ARG A 80 -21.08 41.65 16.41
N GLU A 81 -20.31 40.57 16.20
CA GLU A 81 -18.99 40.59 15.60
C GLU A 81 -18.98 39.68 14.36
N SER A 82 -18.14 39.99 13.39
CA SER A 82 -17.96 39.14 12.22
C SER A 82 -17.15 37.88 12.55
N LYS A 83 -16.43 37.89 13.69
CA LYS A 83 -15.46 36.91 14.08
C LYS A 83 -15.40 36.81 15.60
N VAL A 84 -15.49 35.62 16.13
CA VAL A 84 -15.33 35.31 17.55
C VAL A 84 -14.19 34.34 17.75
N ILE A 85 -13.34 34.60 18.71
CA ILE A 85 -12.25 33.74 19.14
C ILE A 85 -12.65 33.06 20.44
N GLY A 86 -12.77 31.75 20.40
CA GLY A 86 -12.92 30.91 21.60
C GLY A 86 -11.54 30.50 22.12
N HIS A 87 -11.34 30.69 23.41
CA HIS A 87 -10.08 30.36 24.08
C HIS A 87 -10.36 29.50 25.31
N VAL A 88 -9.73 28.30 25.37
CA VAL A 88 -9.78 27.41 26.51
C VAL A 88 -8.36 27.19 27.02
N LYS A 89 -8.14 27.36 28.35
CA LYS A 89 -6.85 27.18 28.99
C LYS A 89 -7.01 26.28 30.22
N LEU A 90 -6.16 25.29 30.35
CA LEU A 90 -6.16 24.33 31.45
C LEU A 90 -4.79 24.28 32.11
N GLN A 91 -4.78 24.44 33.43
CA GLN A 91 -3.62 24.15 34.27
C GLN A 91 -3.82 22.81 34.97
N PHE A 92 -2.82 21.96 34.88
CA PHE A 92 -2.85 20.62 35.48
C PHE A 92 -1.46 20.20 35.96
N LYS A 93 -1.43 19.30 36.91
CA LYS A 93 -0.22 18.62 37.37
C LYS A 93 -0.14 17.27 36.62
N GLY A 94 0.96 17.03 35.92
CA GLY A 94 1.19 15.81 35.17
C GLY A 94 1.58 14.62 36.06
N LEU A 95 1.72 13.43 35.44
CA LEU A 95 2.19 12.21 36.12
C LEU A 95 3.59 12.37 36.72
N ASP A 96 4.42 13.17 36.08
CA ASP A 96 5.79 13.50 36.52
C ASP A 96 5.85 14.52 37.69
N GLY A 97 4.67 14.92 38.20
CA GLY A 97 4.54 15.88 39.28
C GLY A 97 4.77 17.31 38.87
N ARG A 98 5.03 17.61 37.60
CA ARG A 98 5.26 18.95 37.07
C ARG A 98 3.95 19.64 36.68
N PHE A 99 3.98 21.00 36.74
CA PHE A 99 2.83 21.80 36.32
C PHE A 99 2.89 22.13 34.84
N TYR A 100 1.77 21.91 34.16
CA TYR A 100 1.56 22.18 32.76
C TYR A 100 0.40 23.11 32.55
N ILE A 101 0.52 23.98 31.57
CA ILE A 101 -0.55 24.83 31.10
C ILE A 101 -0.76 24.56 29.63
N ILE A 102 -1.93 24.06 29.25
CA ILE A 102 -2.33 23.95 27.86
C ILE A 102 -3.31 25.06 27.50
N SER A 103 -3.17 25.65 26.32
CA SER A 103 -4.13 26.56 25.73
C SER A 103 -4.50 26.09 24.30
N ARG A 104 -5.78 26.21 23.95
CA ARG A 104 -6.28 26.01 22.60
C ARG A 104 -7.17 27.15 22.19
N THR A 105 -7.01 27.55 20.94
CA THR A 105 -7.75 28.66 20.36
C THR A 105 -8.54 28.14 19.15
N ILE A 106 -9.81 28.52 19.08
CA ILE A 106 -10.72 28.20 18.00
C ILE A 106 -11.43 29.46 17.53
N GLU A 107 -11.55 29.63 16.24
CA GLU A 107 -12.15 30.79 15.60
C GLU A 107 -13.46 30.41 14.92
N ALA A 108 -14.49 31.21 15.16
CA ALA A 108 -15.74 31.20 14.40
C ALA A 108 -15.85 32.50 13.59
N ALA A 109 -15.88 32.40 12.28
CA ALA A 109 -16.06 33.54 11.38
C ALA A 109 -17.40 33.42 10.63
N GLN A 110 -18.24 34.45 10.77
CA GLN A 110 -19.52 34.55 10.07
C GLN A 110 -19.28 35.14 8.67
N LYS A 111 -19.53 34.35 7.65
CA LYS A 111 -19.69 34.82 6.26
C LYS A 111 -21.17 35.09 5.99
N ILE A 112 -21.51 35.72 4.88
CA ILE A 112 -22.90 36.13 4.54
C ILE A 112 -23.93 35.04 4.83
N LYS A 113 -23.66 33.78 4.44
CA LYS A 113 -24.60 32.66 4.62
C LYS A 113 -24.01 31.48 5.42
N THR A 114 -22.73 31.47 5.72
CA THR A 114 -22.06 30.30 6.34
C THR A 114 -21.22 30.70 7.53
N LEU A 115 -21.26 29.87 8.56
CA LEU A 115 -20.33 29.96 9.71
C LEU A 115 -19.17 29.03 9.45
N THR A 116 -17.96 29.56 9.45
CA THR A 116 -16.71 28.83 9.27
C THR A 116 -16.00 28.71 10.61
N ILE A 117 -15.62 27.50 10.96
CA ILE A 117 -14.84 27.20 12.18
C ILE A 117 -13.41 26.84 11.76
N LYS A 118 -12.45 27.41 12.48
CA LYS A 118 -11.03 27.13 12.28
C LYS A 118 -10.35 26.94 13.63
N THR A 119 -9.72 25.82 13.84
CA THR A 119 -8.81 25.62 14.96
C THR A 119 -7.53 26.39 14.66
N LEU A 120 -7.12 27.27 15.55
CA LEU A 120 -5.91 28.07 15.42
C LEU A 120 -4.74 27.35 16.12
N ASP A 121 -4.32 27.83 17.26
CA ASP A 121 -3.12 27.39 17.93
C ASP A 121 -3.43 26.49 19.13
N ALA A 122 -2.53 25.54 19.35
CA ALA A 122 -2.47 24.76 20.58
C ALA A 122 -1.04 24.85 21.13
N VAL A 123 -0.92 25.21 22.40
CA VAL A 123 0.37 25.38 23.06
C VAL A 123 0.35 24.69 24.42
N ILE A 124 1.37 23.87 24.70
CA ILE A 124 1.64 23.34 26.04
C ILE A 124 2.86 24.05 26.60
N THR A 125 2.71 24.65 27.75
CA THR A 125 3.80 25.28 28.49
C THR A 125 4.05 24.48 29.78
N ARG A 126 5.27 23.98 29.94
CA ARG A 126 5.75 23.38 31.17
C ARG A 126 6.26 24.51 32.07
N ARG A 127 5.73 24.60 33.29
CA ARG A 127 6.23 25.53 34.28
C ARG A 127 7.57 25.06 34.84
N GLY A 128 8.58 25.94 34.81
CA GLY A 128 9.87 25.65 35.43
C GLY A 128 9.73 25.53 36.95
N MET A 129 10.53 24.67 37.55
CA MET A 129 10.65 24.52 38.99
C MET A 129 12.02 25.07 39.43
N ASN A 130 12.07 25.62 40.65
CA ASN A 130 13.35 26.07 41.28
C ASN A 130 14.23 26.98 40.41
N GLY A 131 13.61 27.94 39.68
CA GLY A 131 14.36 28.88 38.85
C GLY A 131 14.62 28.44 37.41
N GLU A 132 14.16 27.26 37.02
CA GLU A 132 14.20 26.84 35.61
C GLU A 132 13.24 27.73 34.77
N PRO A 133 13.61 28.09 33.55
CA PRO A 133 12.72 28.83 32.66
C PRO A 133 11.53 27.94 32.24
N ASN A 134 10.37 28.58 31.99
CA ASN A 134 9.23 27.92 31.39
C ASN A 134 9.59 27.43 29.98
N SER A 135 9.26 26.20 29.66
CA SER A 135 9.45 25.67 28.32
C SER A 135 8.10 25.51 27.65
N SER A 136 7.95 26.09 26.45
CA SER A 136 6.72 25.99 25.66
C SER A 136 6.94 25.12 24.44
N ILE A 137 5.99 24.22 24.21
CA ILE A 137 5.92 23.40 23.02
C ILE A 137 4.71 23.89 22.22
N SER A 138 5.00 24.50 21.09
CA SER A 138 4.01 24.86 20.08
C SER A 138 4.16 23.92 18.89
N GLY A 139 3.08 23.35 18.40
CA GLY A 139 3.15 22.38 17.33
C GLY A 139 1.80 22.09 16.68
N LYS A 140 1.78 21.12 15.77
CA LYS A 140 0.53 20.65 15.16
C LYS A 140 -0.40 20.08 16.24
N CYS A 141 -1.69 20.24 16.06
CA CYS A 141 -2.68 19.74 17.02
C CYS A 141 -2.53 18.24 17.32
N SER A 142 -2.09 17.43 16.33
CA SER A 142 -1.80 16.00 16.51
C SER A 142 -0.71 15.75 17.56
N ASP A 143 0.36 16.54 17.52
CA ASP A 143 1.53 16.37 18.39
C ASP A 143 1.19 16.79 19.81
N ILE A 144 0.43 17.91 19.94
CA ILE A 144 -0.11 18.37 21.22
C ILE A 144 -1.06 17.30 21.83
N ASN A 145 -1.92 16.68 21.04
CA ASN A 145 -2.80 15.60 21.52
C ASN A 145 -2.00 14.38 22.02
N ALA A 146 -0.93 14.01 21.34
CA ALA A 146 -0.04 12.93 21.79
C ALA A 146 0.66 13.28 23.11
N GLN A 147 1.18 14.52 23.24
CA GLN A 147 1.81 15.00 24.45
C GLN A 147 0.84 15.04 25.63
N MET A 148 -0.42 15.46 25.40
CA MET A 148 -1.45 15.45 26.44
C MET A 148 -1.69 14.04 27.01
N SER A 149 -1.77 13.04 26.13
CA SER A 149 -1.93 11.64 26.58
C SER A 149 -0.75 11.17 27.43
N ILE A 150 0.47 11.59 27.10
CA ILE A 150 1.69 11.26 27.85
C ILE A 150 1.67 11.97 29.21
N HIS A 151 1.41 13.26 29.27
CA HIS A 151 1.45 14.04 30.52
C HIS A 151 0.30 13.67 31.48
N LEU A 152 -0.89 13.37 30.94
CA LEU A 152 -2.02 12.90 31.76
C LEU A 152 -1.91 11.41 32.10
N GLY A 153 -1.14 10.63 31.32
CA GLY A 153 -0.99 9.18 31.50
C GLY A 153 -2.22 8.38 31.08
N VAL A 154 -3.08 8.98 30.25
CA VAL A 154 -4.36 8.38 29.86
C VAL A 154 -4.54 8.54 28.35
N SER A 155 -5.01 7.48 27.69
CA SER A 155 -5.28 7.53 26.26
C SER A 155 -6.42 8.47 25.92
N LYS A 156 -6.40 9.00 24.69
CA LYS A 156 -7.46 9.89 24.17
C LYS A 156 -8.84 9.23 24.26
N ALA A 157 -8.93 7.93 23.99
CA ALA A 157 -10.19 7.19 24.06
C ALA A 157 -10.75 7.13 25.49
N ILE A 158 -9.90 6.89 26.47
CA ILE A 158 -10.30 6.91 27.90
C ILE A 158 -10.77 8.30 28.32
N LEU A 159 -10.06 9.36 27.87
CA LEU A 159 -10.47 10.76 28.11
C LEU A 159 -11.86 11.04 27.54
N ASN A 160 -12.15 10.56 26.33
CA ASN A 160 -13.41 10.81 25.62
C ASN A 160 -14.59 9.97 26.14
N TYR A 161 -14.38 8.70 26.44
CA TYR A 161 -15.50 7.77 26.71
C TYR A 161 -15.69 7.43 28.19
N VAL A 162 -14.67 7.69 29.01
CA VAL A 162 -14.72 7.33 30.42
C VAL A 162 -14.63 8.54 31.33
N ILE A 163 -13.62 9.42 31.13
CA ILE A 163 -13.36 10.54 32.06
C ILE A 163 -14.26 11.75 31.74
N PHE A 164 -14.24 12.22 30.49
CA PHE A 164 -15.04 13.38 30.07
C PHE A 164 -16.22 12.93 29.20
N CYS A 165 -16.99 11.96 29.69
CA CYS A 165 -18.12 11.44 28.98
C CYS A 165 -19.24 12.51 28.90
N HIS A 166 -19.70 12.79 27.70
CA HIS A 166 -20.83 13.69 27.51
C HIS A 166 -22.13 13.03 28.00
N GLN A 167 -23.04 13.81 28.55
CA GLN A 167 -24.29 13.31 29.09
C GLN A 167 -25.07 12.45 28.11
N GLU A 168 -25.14 12.85 26.83
CA GLU A 168 -25.83 12.11 25.77
C GLU A 168 -25.11 10.80 25.40
N ASP A 169 -23.78 10.75 25.57
CA ASP A 169 -22.95 9.59 25.27
C ASP A 169 -22.74 8.68 26.47
N SER A 170 -23.27 9.02 27.67
CA SER A 170 -23.00 8.26 28.92
C SER A 170 -23.54 6.84 28.89
N ASN A 171 -24.58 6.59 28.10
CA ASN A 171 -25.22 5.28 27.95
C ASN A 171 -24.52 4.37 26.91
N TRP A 172 -23.38 4.75 26.37
CA TRP A 172 -22.69 3.99 25.36
C TRP A 172 -22.42 2.50 25.72
N PRO A 173 -22.22 2.10 26.99
CA PRO A 173 -22.08 0.69 27.34
C PRO A 173 -23.33 -0.15 27.07
N LEU A 174 -24.49 0.51 26.90
CA LEU A 174 -25.78 -0.11 26.62
C LEU A 174 -26.16 -0.01 25.11
N ASP A 175 -25.29 0.54 24.29
CA ASP A 175 -25.47 0.62 22.84
C ASP A 175 -25.43 -0.77 22.17
N GLU A 176 -25.69 -0.82 20.87
CA GLU A 176 -25.53 -2.03 20.06
C GLU A 176 -24.14 -2.63 20.19
N GLY A 177 -24.04 -3.94 20.29
CA GLY A 177 -22.81 -4.67 20.57
C GLY A 177 -21.64 -4.33 19.61
N SER A 178 -21.92 -3.98 18.35
CA SER A 178 -20.90 -3.52 17.40
C SER A 178 -20.29 -2.18 17.80
N LYS A 179 -21.12 -1.21 18.19
CA LYS A 179 -20.70 0.13 18.62
C LYS A 179 -19.92 0.07 19.96
N VAL A 180 -20.40 -0.75 20.87
CA VAL A 180 -19.73 -1.02 22.16
C VAL A 180 -18.35 -1.62 21.92
N LYS A 181 -18.27 -2.63 21.06
CA LYS A 181 -17.00 -3.27 20.68
C LYS A 181 -16.01 -2.26 20.10
N ASP A 182 -16.44 -1.41 19.19
CA ASP A 182 -15.55 -0.41 18.57
C ASP A 182 -14.99 0.57 19.59
N LYS A 183 -15.82 1.05 20.54
CA LYS A 183 -15.36 1.91 21.64
C LYS A 183 -14.39 1.19 22.58
N PHE A 184 -14.64 -0.08 22.91
CA PHE A 184 -13.67 -0.89 23.69
C PHE A 184 -12.36 -1.10 22.92
N ASP A 185 -12.42 -1.36 21.61
CA ASP A 185 -11.23 -1.49 20.78
C ASP A 185 -10.38 -0.22 20.76
N GLU A 186 -11.01 0.96 20.78
CA GLU A 186 -10.31 2.24 20.91
C GLU A 186 -9.73 2.43 22.31
N ILE A 187 -10.49 2.14 23.38
CA ILE A 187 -10.05 2.27 24.79
C ILE A 187 -8.81 1.42 25.05
N PHE A 188 -8.83 0.17 24.58
CA PHE A 188 -7.72 -0.78 24.76
C PHE A 188 -6.64 -0.65 23.65
N ALA A 189 -6.77 0.34 22.76
CA ALA A 189 -5.87 0.55 21.63
C ALA A 189 -5.72 -0.68 20.72
N SER A 190 -6.72 -1.58 20.69
CA SER A 190 -6.71 -2.82 19.91
C SER A 190 -7.03 -2.58 18.43
N ALA A 191 -7.61 -1.45 18.06
CA ALA A 191 -7.94 -1.08 16.68
C ALA A 191 -6.71 -1.18 15.75
N LYS A 192 -5.55 -0.68 16.19
CA LYS A 192 -4.29 -0.77 15.41
C LYS A 192 -3.86 -2.22 15.16
N TYR A 193 -4.05 -3.10 16.15
CA TYR A 193 -3.71 -4.51 16.00
C TYR A 193 -4.68 -5.21 15.04
N LYS A 194 -5.97 -4.88 15.07
CA LYS A 194 -6.96 -5.40 14.12
C LYS A 194 -6.66 -4.98 12.69
N ASP A 195 -6.34 -3.71 12.47
CA ASP A 195 -5.96 -3.20 11.16
C ASP A 195 -4.69 -3.86 10.65
N CYS A 196 -3.71 -4.06 11.54
CA CYS A 196 -2.50 -4.79 11.21
C CYS A 196 -2.80 -6.24 10.81
N LEU A 197 -3.60 -6.97 11.61
CA LEU A 197 -4.02 -8.33 11.30
C LEU A 197 -4.79 -8.43 9.98
N LYS A 198 -5.67 -7.46 9.69
CA LYS A 198 -6.39 -7.40 8.42
C LYS A 198 -5.42 -7.23 7.26
N LYS A 199 -4.49 -6.28 7.35
CA LYS A 199 -3.45 -6.07 6.32
C LYS A 199 -2.59 -7.31 6.11
N ILE A 200 -2.20 -8.01 7.19
CA ILE A 200 -1.45 -9.27 7.11
C ILE A 200 -2.26 -10.34 6.37
N LYS A 201 -3.56 -10.47 6.67
CA LYS A 201 -4.45 -11.41 5.96
C LYS A 201 -4.56 -11.07 4.48
N ASP A 202 -4.72 -9.80 4.14
CA ASP A 202 -4.81 -9.32 2.75
C ASP A 202 -3.50 -9.59 1.98
N VAL A 203 -2.35 -9.32 2.59
CA VAL A 203 -1.03 -9.63 2.02
C VAL A 203 -0.85 -11.13 1.84
N ARG A 204 -1.20 -11.93 2.85
CA ARG A 204 -1.17 -13.41 2.77
C ARG A 204 -2.03 -13.92 1.62
N SER A 205 -3.25 -13.41 1.47
CA SER A 205 -4.16 -13.81 0.39
C SER A 205 -3.57 -13.52 -0.99
N LYS A 206 -2.99 -12.33 -1.17
CA LYS A 206 -2.31 -11.95 -2.42
C LYS A 206 -1.11 -12.86 -2.73
N HIS A 207 -0.26 -13.13 -1.74
CA HIS A 207 0.87 -14.03 -1.92
C HIS A 207 0.45 -15.48 -2.19
N MET A 208 -0.63 -15.96 -1.57
CA MET A 208 -1.16 -17.29 -1.88
C MET A 208 -1.66 -17.39 -3.33
N GLU A 209 -2.35 -16.37 -3.83
CA GLU A 209 -2.81 -16.34 -5.22
C GLU A 209 -1.63 -16.27 -6.19
N GLN A 210 -0.65 -15.41 -5.92
CA GLN A 210 0.56 -15.33 -6.71
C GLN A 210 1.33 -16.66 -6.72
N HIS A 211 1.49 -17.29 -5.57
CA HIS A 211 2.13 -18.61 -5.46
C HIS A 211 1.38 -19.68 -6.27
N ARG A 212 0.04 -19.63 -6.29
CA ARG A 212 -0.77 -20.56 -7.09
C ARG A 212 -0.50 -20.39 -8.59
N ILE A 213 -0.43 -19.14 -9.06
CA ILE A 213 -0.13 -18.81 -10.46
C ILE A 213 1.28 -19.30 -10.81
N GLU A 214 2.29 -18.89 -10.03
CA GLU A 214 3.69 -19.28 -10.25
C GLU A 214 3.90 -20.80 -10.19
N SER A 215 3.19 -21.49 -9.28
CA SER A 215 3.24 -22.96 -9.19
C SER A 215 2.65 -23.65 -10.42
N SER A 216 1.57 -23.08 -11.00
CA SER A 216 1.01 -23.62 -12.24
C SER A 216 1.92 -23.36 -13.45
N GLU A 217 2.52 -22.16 -13.54
CA GLU A 217 3.50 -21.81 -14.58
C GLU A 217 4.74 -22.73 -14.50
N LEU A 218 5.24 -22.97 -13.29
CA LEU A 218 6.37 -23.87 -13.07
C LEU A 218 6.06 -25.28 -13.59
N LYS A 219 4.84 -25.78 -13.36
CA LYS A 219 4.42 -27.10 -13.85
C LYS A 219 4.49 -27.17 -15.38
N TYR A 220 3.95 -26.17 -16.09
CA TYR A 220 4.04 -26.09 -17.54
C TYR A 220 5.48 -26.01 -18.03
N LEU A 221 6.32 -25.21 -17.37
CA LEU A 221 7.73 -25.08 -17.74
C LEU A 221 8.51 -26.40 -17.54
N VAL A 222 8.16 -27.19 -16.53
CA VAL A 222 8.76 -28.52 -16.32
C VAL A 222 8.34 -29.48 -17.43
N GLU A 223 7.05 -29.53 -17.78
CA GLU A 223 6.52 -30.32 -18.87
C GLU A 223 7.16 -29.97 -20.23
N ASP A 224 7.28 -28.68 -20.53
CA ASP A 224 7.95 -28.17 -21.73
C ASP A 224 9.44 -28.55 -21.76
N LYS A 225 10.12 -28.45 -20.63
CA LYS A 225 11.54 -28.85 -20.51
C LYS A 225 11.73 -30.32 -20.81
N GLU A 226 10.85 -31.19 -20.32
CA GLU A 226 10.88 -32.63 -20.60
C GLU A 226 10.67 -32.88 -22.11
N LEU A 227 9.67 -32.24 -22.70
CA LEU A 227 9.40 -32.35 -24.14
C LEU A 227 10.59 -31.89 -25.00
N VAL A 228 11.21 -30.75 -24.62
CA VAL A 228 12.42 -30.27 -25.31
C VAL A 228 13.56 -31.25 -25.20
N ASN A 229 13.76 -31.89 -24.03
CA ASN A 229 14.79 -32.90 -23.85
C ASN A 229 14.55 -34.13 -24.69
N GLU A 230 13.31 -34.61 -24.79
CA GLU A 230 12.92 -35.69 -25.66
C GLU A 230 13.20 -35.38 -27.14
N LYS A 231 12.80 -34.17 -27.58
CA LYS A 231 13.05 -33.71 -28.95
C LYS A 231 14.55 -33.56 -29.26
N ARG A 232 15.33 -33.13 -28.33
CA ARG A 232 16.81 -33.08 -28.48
C ARG A 232 17.41 -34.47 -28.58
N ALA A 233 16.95 -35.41 -27.77
CA ALA A 233 17.39 -36.81 -27.88
C ALA A 233 17.00 -37.44 -29.21
N GLU A 234 15.75 -37.21 -29.70
CA GLU A 234 15.30 -37.66 -31.01
C GLU A 234 16.14 -37.07 -32.15
N LYS A 235 16.43 -35.75 -32.07
CA LYS A 235 17.28 -35.07 -33.05
C LYS A 235 18.67 -35.68 -33.10
N ALA A 236 19.29 -35.92 -31.96
CA ALA A 236 20.62 -36.52 -31.89
C ALA A 236 20.63 -37.95 -32.49
N ARG A 237 19.59 -38.77 -32.25
CA ARG A 237 19.46 -40.10 -32.87
C ARG A 237 19.35 -40.00 -34.38
N LYS A 238 18.56 -39.05 -34.91
CA LYS A 238 18.40 -38.84 -36.34
C LYS A 238 19.68 -38.31 -37.00
N GLU A 239 20.42 -37.41 -36.31
CA GLU A 239 21.71 -36.92 -36.80
C GLU A 239 22.75 -38.03 -36.88
N ASN A 240 22.85 -38.90 -35.87
CA ASN A 240 23.74 -40.06 -35.91
C ASN A 240 23.33 -41.03 -37.02
N ALA A 241 22.03 -41.32 -37.19
CA ALA A 241 21.55 -42.20 -38.26
C ALA A 241 21.88 -41.61 -39.66
N LYS A 242 21.73 -40.28 -39.80
CA LYS A 242 22.11 -39.58 -41.04
C LYS A 242 23.60 -39.73 -41.34
N GLU A 243 24.47 -39.52 -40.35
CA GLU A 243 25.91 -39.63 -40.47
C GLU A 243 26.34 -41.08 -40.92
N VAL A 244 25.70 -42.10 -40.33
CA VAL A 244 25.92 -43.48 -40.75
C VAL A 244 25.51 -43.69 -42.21
N MET A 245 24.33 -43.24 -42.61
CA MET A 245 23.88 -43.35 -44.00
C MET A 245 24.75 -42.55 -44.98
N GLU A 246 25.25 -41.40 -44.62
CA GLU A 246 26.18 -40.59 -45.45
C GLU A 246 27.51 -41.34 -45.63
N ASN A 247 28.02 -42.01 -44.58
CA ASN A 247 29.21 -42.84 -44.68
C ASN A 247 29.00 -44.05 -45.56
N ASP A 248 27.84 -44.76 -45.41
CA ASP A 248 27.50 -45.90 -46.25
C ASP A 248 27.36 -45.49 -47.72
N LEU A 249 26.76 -44.33 -47.97
CA LEU A 249 26.61 -43.78 -49.31
C LEU A 249 27.96 -43.45 -49.95
N ALA A 250 28.89 -42.82 -49.18
CA ALA A 250 30.24 -42.54 -49.64
C ALA A 250 31.02 -43.85 -49.97
N GLU A 251 30.84 -44.90 -49.16
CA GLU A 251 31.44 -46.20 -49.41
C GLU A 251 30.91 -46.82 -50.71
N LEU A 252 29.58 -46.79 -50.92
CA LEU A 252 28.93 -47.31 -52.15
C LEU A 252 29.39 -46.51 -53.37
N GLU A 253 29.45 -45.17 -53.31
CA GLU A 253 29.97 -44.36 -54.39
C GLU A 253 31.41 -44.69 -54.74
N SER A 254 32.24 -44.95 -53.70
CA SER A 254 33.63 -45.38 -53.94
C SER A 254 33.74 -46.72 -54.65
N LYS A 255 32.81 -47.65 -54.41
CA LYS A 255 32.71 -48.97 -55.12
C LYS A 255 32.11 -48.83 -56.49
N MET A 256 31.20 -47.92 -56.75
CA MET A 256 30.58 -47.62 -58.01
C MET A 256 31.53 -46.97 -59.02
N LYS A 257 32.36 -46.05 -58.63
CA LYS A 257 33.28 -45.37 -59.53
C LYS A 257 34.18 -46.26 -60.39
N PRO A 258 34.85 -47.32 -59.84
CA PRO A 258 35.65 -48.21 -60.66
C PRO A 258 34.79 -48.99 -61.67
N ILE A 259 33.60 -49.44 -61.22
CA ILE A 259 32.65 -50.21 -62.10
C ILE A 259 32.15 -49.31 -63.27
N GLU A 260 31.84 -48.06 -63.01
CA GLU A 260 31.44 -47.10 -64.04
C GLU A 260 32.57 -46.79 -65.01
N ASN A 261 33.80 -46.75 -64.55
CA ASN A 261 34.96 -46.60 -65.45
C ASN A 261 35.15 -47.84 -66.34
N GLU A 262 35.07 -49.06 -65.77
CA GLU A 262 35.12 -50.27 -66.55
C GLU A 262 34.01 -50.35 -67.59
N LEU A 263 32.80 -49.95 -67.20
CA LEU A 263 31.63 -49.96 -68.09
C LEU A 263 31.82 -48.94 -69.22
N ARG A 264 32.43 -47.79 -68.92
CA ARG A 264 32.77 -46.78 -69.96
C ARG A 264 33.80 -47.31 -70.94
N ASP A 265 34.82 -48.00 -70.44
CA ASP A 265 35.85 -48.58 -71.35
C ASP A 265 35.30 -49.72 -72.18
N ILE A 266 34.45 -50.61 -71.63
CA ILE A 266 33.73 -51.61 -72.41
C ILE A 266 32.84 -50.95 -73.48
N ARG A 267 32.13 -49.90 -73.17
CA ARG A 267 31.33 -49.16 -74.17
C ARG A 267 32.17 -48.62 -75.32
N LYS A 268 33.34 -48.04 -75.04
CA LYS A 268 34.28 -47.59 -76.06
C LYS A 268 34.78 -48.66 -76.91
N ILE A 269 35.12 -49.85 -76.33
CA ILE A 269 35.54 -51.04 -77.08
C ILE A 269 34.40 -51.49 -77.99
N LYS A 270 33.17 -51.51 -77.50
CA LYS A 270 32.00 -51.89 -78.28
C LYS A 270 31.74 -50.95 -79.45
N GLU A 271 31.88 -49.63 -79.22
CA GLU A 271 31.74 -48.63 -80.28
C GLU A 271 32.81 -48.81 -81.36
N ASN A 272 34.07 -49.03 -80.97
CA ASN A 272 35.18 -49.31 -81.90
C ASN A 272 34.93 -50.64 -82.69
N PHE A 273 34.38 -51.64 -82.02
CA PHE A 273 34.05 -52.91 -82.66
C PHE A 273 32.97 -52.75 -83.74
N VAL A 274 31.92 -51.94 -83.43
CA VAL A 274 30.86 -51.64 -84.39
C VAL A 274 31.40 -50.83 -85.59
N ASP A 275 32.32 -49.96 -85.37
CA ASP A 275 32.93 -49.14 -86.46
C ASP A 275 33.87 -49.99 -87.28
N ILE A 276 34.67 -50.91 -86.72
CA ILE A 276 35.44 -51.93 -87.48
C ILE A 276 34.53 -52.80 -88.29
N GLU A 277 33.38 -53.32 -87.74
CA GLU A 277 32.39 -54.11 -88.46
C GLU A 277 31.82 -53.34 -89.65
N LYS A 278 31.54 -52.06 -89.56
CA LYS A 278 31.11 -51.21 -90.66
C LYS A 278 32.19 -51.06 -91.69
N ASP A 279 33.44 -50.86 -91.25
CA ASP A 279 34.59 -50.72 -92.16
C ASP A 279 34.84 -52.12 -92.93
N ILE A 280 34.75 -53.25 -92.24
CA ILE A 280 34.84 -54.56 -92.88
C ILE A 280 33.70 -54.77 -93.93
N THR A 281 32.46 -54.45 -93.54
CA THR A 281 31.33 -54.57 -94.49
C THR A 281 31.46 -53.61 -95.63
N SER A 282 32.02 -52.39 -95.43
CA SER A 282 32.30 -51.42 -96.50
C SER A 282 33.44 -51.91 -97.44
N ALA A 283 34.52 -52.51 -96.87
CA ALA A 283 35.60 -53.09 -97.55
C ALA A 283 35.17 -54.35 -98.41
N GLU A 284 34.34 -55.23 -97.79
CA GLU A 284 33.75 -56.39 -98.56
C GLU A 284 32.89 -55.91 -99.72
N LYS A 285 32.03 -54.92 -99.54
CA LYS A 285 31.26 -54.29 -100.59
C LYS A 285 32.14 -53.72 -101.69
N LYS A 286 33.27 -53.07 -101.36
CA LYS A 286 34.27 -52.53 -102.30
C LYS A 286 34.94 -53.72 -103.01
N LYS A 287 35.34 -54.80 -102.36
CA LYS A 287 35.94 -55.97 -102.95
C LYS A 287 34.99 -56.69 -103.92
N LEU A 288 33.75 -56.80 -103.52
CA LEU A 288 32.70 -57.33 -104.42
C LEU A 288 32.49 -56.49 -105.66
N ARG A 289 32.49 -55.13 -105.50
CA ARG A 289 32.40 -54.25 -106.61
C ARG A 289 33.62 -54.30 -107.56
N THR A 290 34.85 -54.43 -107.05
CA THR A 290 36.07 -54.65 -107.86
C THR A 290 36.13 -56.01 -108.53
N LEU A 291 35.59 -57.07 -107.90
CA LEU A 291 35.44 -58.35 -108.52
C LEU A 291 34.39 -58.38 -109.65
N SER A 292 33.25 -57.73 -109.46
CA SER A 292 32.23 -57.60 -110.50
C SER A 292 32.70 -56.75 -111.74
N THR A 293 33.59 -55.76 -111.47
CA THR A 293 34.18 -54.99 -112.62
C THR A 293 35.27 -55.81 -113.39
N ARG A 294 35.90 -56.81 -112.67
CA ARG A 294 36.89 -57.68 -113.34
C ARG A 294 36.27 -58.79 -114.18
N VAL A 295 35.02 -59.17 -113.93
CA VAL A 295 34.29 -60.23 -114.63
C VAL A 295 33.60 -59.69 -115.92
N ASN A 296 33.43 -58.33 -115.96
CA ASN A 296 32.78 -57.65 -117.10
C ASN A 296 33.70 -56.89 -118.06
N SER A 297 35.00 -57.21 -118.08
CA SER A 297 35.89 -56.68 -119.13
C SER A 297 36.12 -57.76 -120.18
N PRO A 298 35.84 -57.42 -121.43
CA PRO A 298 35.94 -58.29 -122.56
C PRO A 298 37.35 -58.79 -122.80
#